data_e5f10a8bd4743e94227f839938cf51bb
#
_entry.id   e5f10a8bd4743e94227f839938cf51bb
#
_cell.length_a   1.000
_cell.length_b   1.000
_cell.length_c   1.000
_cell.angle_alpha   90.00
_cell.angle_beta   90.00
_cell.angle_gamma   90.00
#
_symmetry.space_group_name_H-M   'P 1'
#
loop_
_entity.id
_entity.type
_entity.pdbx_description
1 polymer ?
#
loop_
_entity_poly.entity_id
_entity_poly.type
_entity_poly.pdbx_seq_one_letter_code
_entity_poly.pdbx_strand_id
1 'polypeptide(L)'
;DKGYFADTSIRVTKTQKNSFAAVIQEVWLEAGTYTLSAYAFVKDVAAVSNNAQAGAGLAVRFADKSMAYGLKFLTGNTDTDIDGGWKRISQTFTVSSAQVVTIYGGIFNTTGTAWFDCFQLETGDRMSDFNMVNNGRFARNSTNGVNDWNHVNLVASDTTVTDSERGTCLKITGEPDKEK
;
A
#
# COMPACT_ATOMS: atom_id res chain seq x y z
N ASP A 1 7.42 14.70 5.36
CA ASP A 1 6.04 14.19 5.50
C ASP A 1 5.99 13.23 6.68
N LYS A 2 5.12 13.47 7.65
CA LYS A 2 5.01 12.62 8.84
C LYS A 2 4.25 11.33 8.48
N GLY A 3 4.65 10.19 9.07
CA GLY A 3 3.82 9.00 9.08
C GLY A 3 2.58 9.17 9.95
N TYR A 4 1.65 8.24 9.88
CA TYR A 4 0.46 8.26 10.74
C TYR A 4 0.83 8.07 12.21
N PHE A 5 1.74 7.14 12.48
CA PHE A 5 2.09 6.73 13.85
C PHE A 5 3.55 7.00 14.22
N ALA A 6 4.43 7.11 13.25
CA ALA A 6 5.85 7.38 13.41
C ALA A 6 6.31 8.43 12.40
N ASP A 7 7.59 8.75 12.38
CA ASP A 7 8.14 9.76 11.49
C ASP A 7 8.29 9.29 10.03
N THR A 8 7.83 8.08 9.69
CA THR A 8 8.01 7.49 8.36
C THR A 8 6.73 6.91 7.79
N SER A 9 6.57 7.08 6.50
CA SER A 9 5.56 6.41 5.68
C SER A 9 6.12 6.10 4.30
N ILE A 10 5.45 5.24 3.56
CA ILE A 10 5.82 4.99 2.17
C ILE A 10 4.99 5.88 1.25
N ARG A 11 5.64 6.60 0.33
CA ARG A 11 4.97 7.42 -0.67
C ARG A 11 5.00 6.75 -2.03
N VAL A 12 3.84 6.60 -2.64
CA VAL A 12 3.62 6.11 -4.00
C VAL A 12 3.10 7.24 -4.86
N THR A 13 3.79 7.57 -5.94
CA THR A 13 3.31 8.54 -6.95
C THR A 13 3.18 7.85 -8.29
N LYS A 14 2.02 8.03 -8.94
CA LYS A 14 1.70 7.41 -10.22
C LYS A 14 1.15 8.45 -11.19
N THR A 15 1.78 8.56 -12.36
CA THR A 15 1.44 9.56 -13.39
C THR A 15 0.68 8.98 -14.58
N GLN A 16 0.65 7.65 -14.71
CA GLN A 16 -0.04 6.92 -15.78
C GLN A 16 -1.33 6.29 -15.26
N LYS A 17 -2.40 6.29 -16.07
CA LYS A 17 -3.69 5.71 -15.67
C LYS A 17 -3.72 4.19 -15.68
N ASN A 18 -2.90 3.55 -16.52
CA ASN A 18 -2.93 2.11 -16.71
C ASN A 18 -2.11 1.38 -15.63
N SER A 19 -2.49 0.14 -15.32
CA SER A 19 -1.81 -0.71 -14.34
C SER A 19 -1.81 -0.17 -12.88
N PHE A 20 -0.83 -0.54 -12.10
CA PHE A 20 -0.67 -0.13 -10.70
C PHE A 20 0.78 0.27 -10.41
N ALA A 21 0.97 1.05 -9.35
CA ALA A 21 2.25 1.23 -8.66
C ALA A 21 2.03 0.90 -7.19
N ALA A 22 2.81 -0.01 -6.64
CA ALA A 22 2.58 -0.52 -5.30
C ALA A 22 3.86 -0.98 -4.60
N VAL A 23 3.79 -1.05 -3.28
CA VAL A 23 4.70 -1.87 -2.48
C VAL A 23 4.05 -3.20 -2.21
N ILE A 24 4.86 -4.25 -2.15
CA ILE A 24 4.37 -5.60 -1.92
C ILE A 24 5.20 -6.33 -0.86
N GLN A 25 4.55 -7.31 -0.24
CA GLN A 25 5.21 -8.31 0.60
C GLN A 25 4.57 -9.68 0.33
N GLU A 26 5.41 -10.73 0.26
CA GLU A 26 4.96 -12.12 0.19
C GLU A 26 4.86 -12.68 1.61
N VAL A 27 3.74 -13.34 1.90
CA VAL A 27 3.46 -13.93 3.21
C VAL A 27 2.92 -15.33 3.01
N TRP A 28 3.49 -16.31 3.72
CA TRP A 28 2.93 -17.64 3.81
C TRP A 28 1.75 -17.64 4.78
N LEU A 29 0.61 -18.13 4.34
CA LEU A 29 -0.60 -18.24 5.14
C LEU A 29 -1.19 -19.65 5.07
N GLU A 30 -1.64 -20.13 6.21
CA GLU A 30 -2.48 -21.32 6.29
C GLU A 30 -3.89 -21.05 5.76
N ALA A 31 -4.69 -22.11 5.56
CA ALA A 31 -6.09 -21.93 5.22
C ALA A 31 -6.83 -21.18 6.35
N GLY A 32 -7.58 -20.14 5.98
CA GLY A 32 -8.25 -19.31 6.99
C GLY A 32 -8.72 -17.98 6.42
N THR A 33 -9.38 -17.21 7.28
CA THR A 33 -9.78 -15.83 6.98
C THR A 33 -8.80 -14.86 7.61
N TYR A 34 -8.46 -13.82 6.86
CA TYR A 34 -7.47 -12.81 7.26
C TYR A 34 -7.98 -11.41 6.94
N THR A 35 -7.53 -10.45 7.72
CA THR A 35 -7.77 -9.03 7.47
C THR A 35 -6.45 -8.29 7.28
N LEU A 36 -6.25 -7.72 6.10
CA LEU A 36 -5.19 -6.78 5.79
C LEU A 36 -5.70 -5.36 6.02
N SER A 37 -4.93 -4.53 6.69
CA SER A 37 -5.26 -3.12 6.86
C SER A 37 -4.02 -2.23 6.79
N ALA A 38 -4.22 -0.95 6.50
CA ALA A 38 -3.20 0.10 6.55
C ALA A 38 -3.87 1.46 6.76
N TYR A 39 -3.09 2.44 7.20
CA TYR A 39 -3.48 3.83 7.09
C TYR A 39 -2.99 4.38 5.74
N ALA A 40 -3.85 5.13 5.06
CA ALA A 40 -3.54 5.77 3.80
C ALA A 40 -3.94 7.25 3.82
N PHE A 41 -3.08 8.07 3.22
CA PHE A 41 -3.31 9.49 2.95
C PHE A 41 -3.17 9.69 1.46
N VAL A 42 -4.03 10.49 0.82
CA VAL A 42 -4.01 10.67 -0.63
C VAL A 42 -4.01 12.14 -1.03
N LYS A 43 -3.34 12.42 -2.15
CA LYS A 43 -3.29 13.74 -2.77
C LYS A 43 -3.39 13.61 -4.29
N ASP A 44 -4.32 14.37 -4.87
CA ASP A 44 -4.56 14.45 -6.32
C ASP A 44 -4.81 13.08 -6.98
N VAL A 45 -5.39 12.14 -6.22
CA VAL A 45 -5.76 10.84 -6.76
C VAL A 45 -7.02 10.97 -7.59
N ALA A 46 -6.88 10.84 -8.91
CA ALA A 46 -7.99 11.07 -9.82
C ALA A 46 -9.07 9.99 -9.69
N ALA A 47 -10.32 10.41 -9.57
CA ALA A 47 -11.45 9.50 -9.65
C ALA A 47 -11.64 8.98 -11.07
N VAL A 48 -12.01 7.71 -11.20
CA VAL A 48 -12.29 7.07 -12.49
C VAL A 48 -13.74 6.56 -12.46
N SER A 49 -14.56 7.07 -13.37
CA SER A 49 -15.96 6.67 -13.49
C SER A 49 -16.06 5.17 -13.81
N ASN A 50 -16.99 4.49 -13.14
CA ASN A 50 -17.29 3.07 -13.37
C ASN A 50 -16.12 2.09 -13.10
N ASN A 51 -15.12 2.49 -12.32
CA ASN A 51 -14.06 1.60 -11.88
C ASN A 51 -13.89 1.70 -10.36
N ALA A 52 -14.53 0.80 -9.63
CA ALA A 52 -14.48 0.74 -8.17
C ALA A 52 -13.07 0.38 -7.63
N GLN A 53 -12.18 -0.12 -8.49
CA GLN A 53 -10.80 -0.49 -8.17
C GLN A 53 -9.79 0.58 -8.62
N ALA A 54 -10.24 1.78 -8.93
CA ALA A 54 -9.37 2.90 -9.27
C ALA A 54 -9.18 3.81 -8.05
N GLY A 55 -7.94 3.97 -7.61
CA GLY A 55 -7.60 4.78 -6.44
C GLY A 55 -6.41 4.22 -5.66
N ALA A 56 -6.17 4.79 -4.49
CA ALA A 56 -5.21 4.26 -3.53
C ALA A 56 -5.90 3.23 -2.63
N GLY A 57 -5.34 2.03 -2.54
CA GLY A 57 -5.98 0.92 -1.84
C GLY A 57 -5.08 -0.26 -1.56
N LEU A 58 -5.70 -1.32 -1.06
CA LEU A 58 -5.07 -2.60 -0.75
C LEU A 58 -5.56 -3.68 -1.71
N ALA A 59 -4.69 -4.64 -2.01
CA ALA A 59 -5.04 -5.84 -2.75
C ALA A 59 -4.24 -7.05 -2.24
N VAL A 60 -4.74 -8.24 -2.52
CA VAL A 60 -4.06 -9.52 -2.22
C VAL A 60 -4.09 -10.36 -3.49
N ARG A 61 -2.93 -10.89 -3.88
CA ARG A 61 -2.81 -11.86 -4.97
C ARG A 61 -2.54 -13.25 -4.41
N PHE A 62 -3.32 -14.22 -4.87
CA PHE A 62 -3.17 -15.62 -4.52
C PHE A 62 -2.19 -16.35 -5.45
N ALA A 63 -1.82 -17.58 -5.09
CA ALA A 63 -0.90 -18.42 -5.87
C ALA A 63 -1.40 -18.71 -7.30
N ASP A 64 -2.70 -18.80 -7.51
CA ASP A 64 -3.36 -18.98 -8.82
C ASP A 64 -3.40 -17.68 -9.65
N LYS A 65 -2.77 -16.60 -9.16
CA LYS A 65 -2.74 -15.24 -9.74
C LYS A 65 -4.07 -14.49 -9.67
N SER A 66 -5.12 -15.05 -9.10
CA SER A 66 -6.35 -14.29 -8.82
C SER A 66 -6.08 -13.19 -7.80
N MET A 67 -6.89 -12.12 -7.85
CA MET A 67 -6.72 -10.97 -6.97
C MET A 67 -8.01 -10.69 -6.19
N ALA A 68 -7.84 -10.42 -4.91
CA ALA A 68 -8.86 -9.83 -4.07
C ALA A 68 -8.50 -8.37 -3.81
N TYR A 69 -9.42 -7.45 -4.11
CA TYR A 69 -9.25 -6.02 -3.92
C TYR A 69 -10.02 -5.53 -2.70
N GLY A 70 -9.47 -4.53 -2.03
CA GLY A 70 -10.14 -3.85 -0.93
C GLY A 70 -11.50 -3.28 -1.37
N LEU A 71 -12.42 -3.18 -0.42
CA LEU A 71 -13.76 -2.65 -0.68
C LEU A 71 -13.76 -1.14 -0.92
N LYS A 72 -12.72 -0.44 -0.48
CA LYS A 72 -12.62 1.01 -0.57
C LYS A 72 -11.27 1.42 -1.13
N PHE A 73 -11.33 2.16 -2.23
CA PHE A 73 -10.19 2.87 -2.81
C PHE A 73 -10.36 4.36 -2.58
N LEU A 74 -9.32 5.01 -2.10
CA LEU A 74 -9.33 6.44 -1.82
C LEU A 74 -9.02 7.23 -3.10
N THR A 75 -9.78 8.30 -3.32
CA THR A 75 -9.60 9.25 -4.41
C THR A 75 -9.68 10.68 -3.89
N GLY A 76 -9.29 11.64 -4.69
CA GLY A 76 -9.27 13.06 -4.32
C GLY A 76 -8.10 13.43 -3.43
N ASN A 77 -8.39 14.24 -2.44
CA ASN A 77 -7.46 14.74 -1.43
C ASN A 77 -8.03 14.43 -0.04
N THR A 78 -7.21 13.93 0.86
CA THR A 78 -7.61 13.71 2.26
C THR A 78 -6.94 14.70 3.22
N ASP A 79 -6.09 15.60 2.74
CA ASP A 79 -5.34 16.58 3.53
C ASP A 79 -6.21 17.63 4.22
N THR A 80 -7.46 17.79 3.78
CA THR A 80 -8.43 18.71 4.38
C THR A 80 -9.30 18.09 5.47
N ASP A 81 -9.13 16.80 5.75
CA ASP A 81 -9.95 16.09 6.71
C ASP A 81 -9.49 16.38 8.17
N ILE A 82 -10.46 16.45 9.09
CA ILE A 82 -10.28 16.86 10.50
C ILE A 82 -9.28 15.95 11.26
N ASP A 83 -9.12 14.69 10.83
CA ASP A 83 -8.26 13.69 11.43
C ASP A 83 -6.82 13.70 10.87
N GLY A 84 -6.39 14.81 10.26
CA GLY A 84 -5.09 14.93 9.62
C GLY A 84 -5.00 14.19 8.29
N GLY A 85 -6.15 13.77 7.74
CA GLY A 85 -6.28 13.20 6.40
C GLY A 85 -5.93 11.72 6.26
N TRP A 86 -5.45 11.08 7.30
CA TRP A 86 -5.16 9.64 7.28
C TRP A 86 -6.45 8.83 7.42
N LYS A 87 -6.67 7.90 6.50
CA LYS A 87 -7.83 6.99 6.51
C LYS A 87 -7.39 5.56 6.71
N ARG A 88 -8.00 4.87 7.66
CA ARG A 88 -7.84 3.43 7.79
C ARG A 88 -8.59 2.74 6.66
N ILE A 89 -7.89 1.91 5.91
CA ILE A 89 -8.45 1.05 4.88
C ILE A 89 -8.17 -0.39 5.22
N SER A 90 -9.07 -1.29 4.88
CA SER A 90 -8.93 -2.71 5.16
C SER A 90 -9.54 -3.57 4.08
N GLN A 91 -9.12 -4.83 4.08
CA GLN A 91 -9.63 -5.88 3.23
C GLN A 91 -9.62 -7.21 3.98
N THR A 92 -10.77 -7.87 4.07
CA THR A 92 -10.87 -9.24 4.54
C THR A 92 -10.86 -10.18 3.34
N PHE A 93 -10.10 -11.28 3.42
CA PHE A 93 -9.98 -12.29 2.39
C PHE A 93 -9.85 -13.69 3.00
N THR A 94 -10.14 -14.71 2.20
CA THR A 94 -10.05 -16.11 2.63
C THR A 94 -9.00 -16.83 1.80
N VAL A 95 -8.12 -17.55 2.48
CA VAL A 95 -7.15 -18.48 1.92
C VAL A 95 -7.74 -19.89 2.02
N SER A 96 -8.02 -20.53 0.89
CA SER A 96 -8.69 -21.85 0.85
C SER A 96 -7.77 -23.01 1.19
N SER A 97 -6.47 -22.87 0.94
CA SER A 97 -5.41 -23.82 1.26
C SER A 97 -4.12 -23.09 1.54
N ALA A 98 -3.24 -23.67 2.34
CA ALA A 98 -1.96 -23.08 2.70
C ALA A 98 -1.17 -22.70 1.44
N GLN A 99 -0.76 -21.42 1.35
CA GLN A 99 -0.09 -20.87 0.18
C GLN A 99 0.67 -19.56 0.51
N VAL A 100 1.56 -19.15 -0.39
CA VAL A 100 2.10 -17.80 -0.40
C VAL A 100 1.05 -16.88 -1.03
N VAL A 101 0.72 -15.80 -0.34
CA VAL A 101 -0.03 -14.67 -0.89
C VAL A 101 0.88 -13.46 -1.02
N THR A 102 0.60 -12.59 -1.99
CA THR A 102 1.26 -11.30 -2.11
C THR A 102 0.30 -10.20 -1.69
N ILE A 103 0.65 -9.42 -0.68
CA ILE A 103 -0.12 -8.24 -0.26
C ILE A 103 0.39 -7.00 -0.99
N TYR A 104 -0.50 -6.08 -1.29
CA TYR A 104 -0.23 -4.84 -2.03
C TYR A 104 -0.77 -3.64 -1.27
N GLY A 105 0.01 -2.54 -1.24
CA GLY A 105 -0.50 -1.21 -0.95
C GLY A 105 -0.06 -0.26 -2.06
N GLY A 106 -1.00 0.38 -2.74
CA GLY A 106 -0.62 1.16 -3.92
C GLY A 106 -1.74 1.96 -4.56
N ILE A 107 -1.45 2.52 -5.72
CA ILE A 107 -2.38 3.24 -6.59
C ILE A 107 -2.69 2.35 -7.80
N PHE A 108 -3.96 2.08 -8.02
CA PHE A 108 -4.48 1.18 -9.05
C PHE A 108 -5.32 1.95 -10.06
N ASN A 109 -5.12 1.70 -11.35
CA ASN A 109 -5.94 2.16 -12.47
C ASN A 109 -6.21 3.67 -12.53
N THR A 110 -5.42 4.49 -11.85
CA THR A 110 -5.54 5.95 -11.84
C THR A 110 -4.18 6.61 -11.62
N THR A 111 -4.16 7.93 -11.49
CA THR A 111 -2.97 8.74 -11.21
C THR A 111 -3.12 9.47 -9.88
N GLY A 112 -2.01 9.91 -9.29
CA GLY A 112 -1.98 10.69 -8.06
C GLY A 112 -0.85 10.29 -7.13
N THR A 113 -0.91 10.74 -5.90
CA THR A 113 0.05 10.42 -4.85
C THR A 113 -0.68 9.85 -3.63
N ALA A 114 -0.15 8.78 -3.07
CA ALA A 114 -0.64 8.18 -1.84
C ALA A 114 0.52 7.89 -0.89
N TRP A 115 0.24 7.97 0.40
CA TRP A 115 1.14 7.55 1.47
C TRP A 115 0.46 6.44 2.25
N PHE A 116 1.25 5.44 2.61
CA PHE A 116 0.77 4.30 3.39
C PHE A 116 1.64 4.13 4.63
N ASP A 117 1.00 3.74 5.73
CA ASP A 117 1.64 3.46 7.00
C ASP A 117 0.90 2.39 7.79
N CYS A 118 1.55 1.79 8.79
CA CYS A 118 0.96 0.85 9.73
C CYS A 118 0.23 -0.31 9.04
N PHE A 119 0.88 -0.97 8.08
CA PHE A 119 0.35 -2.21 7.53
C PHE A 119 0.21 -3.27 8.62
N GLN A 120 -0.95 -3.92 8.65
CA GLN A 120 -1.25 -5.03 9.55
C GLN A 120 -1.94 -6.15 8.78
N LEU A 121 -1.52 -7.38 9.04
CA LEU A 121 -2.17 -8.59 8.57
C LEU A 121 -2.51 -9.47 9.77
N GLU A 122 -3.76 -9.84 9.90
CA GLU A 122 -4.30 -10.46 11.10
C GLU A 122 -5.21 -11.64 10.73
N THR A 123 -5.26 -12.63 11.60
CA THR A 123 -6.21 -13.74 11.46
C THR A 123 -7.62 -13.28 11.84
N GLY A 124 -8.61 -13.79 11.10
CA GLY A 124 -10.02 -13.48 11.33
C GLY A 124 -10.55 -12.34 10.46
N ASP A 125 -11.79 -12.00 10.69
CA ASP A 125 -12.54 -10.96 9.98
C ASP A 125 -12.49 -9.59 10.66
N ARG A 126 -11.73 -9.50 11.75
CA ARG A 126 -11.56 -8.29 12.57
C ARG A 126 -10.10 -8.05 12.86
N MET A 127 -9.76 -6.80 13.10
CA MET A 127 -8.42 -6.41 13.54
C MET A 127 -8.18 -6.89 14.98
N SER A 128 -7.02 -7.50 15.22
CA SER A 128 -6.51 -7.87 16.53
C SER A 128 -5.24 -7.07 16.87
N ASP A 129 -4.65 -7.30 18.03
CA ASP A 129 -3.39 -6.65 18.42
C ASP A 129 -2.15 -7.30 17.80
N PHE A 130 -2.31 -8.39 17.02
CA PHE A 130 -1.21 -9.14 16.44
C PHE A 130 -0.97 -8.78 14.97
N ASN A 131 0.17 -8.13 14.69
CA ASN A 131 0.57 -7.76 13.35
C ASN A 131 1.45 -8.85 12.72
N MET A 132 1.00 -9.44 11.60
CA MET A 132 1.73 -10.45 10.82
C MET A 132 2.59 -9.84 9.70
N VAL A 133 2.42 -8.55 9.39
CA VAL A 133 3.23 -7.86 8.38
C VAL A 133 4.56 -7.44 8.99
N ASN A 134 5.65 -7.90 8.38
CA ASN A 134 6.98 -7.47 8.77
C ASN A 134 7.22 -6.02 8.34
N ASN A 135 7.86 -5.23 9.23
CA ASN A 135 8.21 -3.85 8.97
C ASN A 135 7.05 -3.00 8.38
N GLY A 136 5.83 -3.19 8.90
CA GLY A 136 4.62 -2.51 8.43
C GLY A 136 4.63 -0.98 8.65
N ARG A 137 5.59 -0.48 9.43
CA ARG A 137 5.83 0.96 9.65
C ARG A 137 6.99 1.52 8.84
N PHE A 138 7.62 0.73 7.99
CA PHE A 138 8.79 1.11 7.21
C PHE A 138 9.97 1.67 8.03
N ALA A 139 10.04 1.33 9.32
CA ALA A 139 11.06 1.85 10.24
C ALA A 139 12.45 1.24 9.98
N ARG A 140 12.52 0.04 9.38
CA ARG A 140 13.75 -0.61 8.98
C ARG A 140 13.98 -0.44 7.49
N ASN A 141 15.07 0.20 7.14
CA ASN A 141 15.48 0.40 5.76
C ASN A 141 16.99 0.18 5.60
N SER A 142 17.41 0.00 4.37
CA SER A 142 18.81 -0.16 3.96
C SER A 142 19.07 0.68 2.70
N THR A 143 20.30 0.65 2.22
CA THR A 143 20.67 1.30 0.96
C THR A 143 19.88 0.79 -0.24
N ASN A 144 19.28 -0.40 -0.15
CA ASN A 144 18.52 -1.04 -1.22
C ASN A 144 16.99 -0.87 -1.05
N GLY A 145 16.54 -0.03 -0.12
CA GLY A 145 15.13 0.24 0.10
C GLY A 145 14.62 -0.21 1.46
N VAL A 146 13.30 -0.41 1.58
CA VAL A 146 12.64 -0.81 2.82
C VAL A 146 12.82 -2.30 3.06
N ASN A 147 13.41 -2.67 4.20
CA ASN A 147 13.63 -4.08 4.56
C ASN A 147 12.28 -4.81 4.69
N ASP A 148 12.28 -6.09 4.35
CA ASP A 148 11.12 -7.00 4.36
C ASP A 148 10.05 -6.68 3.30
N TRP A 149 10.31 -5.73 2.39
CA TRP A 149 9.43 -5.40 1.28
C TRP A 149 10.13 -5.56 -0.06
N ASN A 150 9.52 -6.32 -0.96
CA ASN A 150 9.97 -6.41 -2.34
C ASN A 150 9.39 -5.25 -3.15
N HIS A 151 10.23 -4.69 -3.97
CA HIS A 151 9.88 -3.57 -4.85
C HIS A 151 9.46 -4.12 -6.20
N VAL A 152 8.27 -3.73 -6.68
CA VAL A 152 7.75 -4.14 -7.98
C VAL A 152 7.55 -2.91 -8.85
N ASN A 153 8.09 -2.97 -10.06
CA ASN A 153 8.03 -1.89 -11.03
C ASN A 153 8.65 -0.58 -10.53
N LEU A 154 9.63 -0.65 -9.63
CA LEU A 154 10.40 0.51 -9.20
C LEU A 154 11.60 0.73 -10.14
N VAL A 155 12.01 1.96 -10.26
CA VAL A 155 13.19 2.39 -11.03
C VAL A 155 14.29 2.87 -10.07
N ALA A 156 15.50 3.07 -10.59
CA ALA A 156 16.65 3.46 -9.78
C ALA A 156 16.46 4.81 -9.02
N SER A 157 15.55 5.67 -9.48
CA SER A 157 15.17 6.89 -8.76
C SER A 157 14.20 6.66 -7.59
N ASP A 158 13.65 5.46 -7.48
CA ASP A 158 12.78 5.06 -6.38
C ASP A 158 13.68 4.56 -5.25
N THR A 159 13.87 5.38 -4.26
CA THR A 159 14.83 5.12 -3.16
C THR A 159 14.31 5.65 -1.84
N THR A 160 14.91 5.21 -0.76
CA THR A 160 14.67 5.83 0.54
C THR A 160 15.18 7.26 0.54
N VAL A 161 14.34 8.19 0.96
CA VAL A 161 14.67 9.61 1.12
C VAL A 161 14.36 10.06 2.53
N THR A 162 15.10 11.02 3.02
CA THR A 162 14.76 11.73 4.26
C THR A 162 13.95 12.97 3.89
N ASP A 163 12.69 12.96 4.30
CA ASP A 163 11.80 14.11 4.18
C ASP A 163 11.82 14.90 5.48
N SER A 164 11.89 16.22 5.39
CA SER A 164 12.02 17.09 6.57
C SER A 164 10.82 17.05 7.52
N GLU A 165 9.66 16.66 7.01
CA GLU A 165 8.43 16.60 7.79
C GLU A 165 8.02 15.16 8.15
N ARG A 166 8.45 14.16 7.33
CA ARG A 166 8.01 12.77 7.43
C ARG A 166 9.10 11.77 7.80
N GLY A 167 10.34 12.24 7.95
CA GLY A 167 11.48 11.37 8.23
C GLY A 167 11.88 10.51 7.03
N THR A 168 12.39 9.31 7.27
CA THR A 168 12.79 8.39 6.20
C THR A 168 11.56 7.75 5.56
N CYS A 169 11.44 7.90 4.26
CA CYS A 169 10.37 7.28 3.48
C CYS A 169 10.91 6.69 2.17
N LEU A 170 10.22 5.69 1.64
CA LEU A 170 10.49 5.22 0.28
C LEU A 170 9.77 6.15 -0.70
N LYS A 171 10.55 6.79 -1.56
CA LYS A 171 10.04 7.60 -2.66
C LYS A 171 9.88 6.72 -3.88
N ILE A 172 8.67 6.68 -4.43
CA ILE A 172 8.36 6.03 -5.70
C ILE A 172 7.96 7.10 -6.71
N THR A 173 8.69 7.17 -7.82
CA THR A 173 8.46 8.13 -8.89
C THR A 173 7.96 7.40 -10.13
N GLY A 174 6.76 7.75 -10.62
CA GLY A 174 6.26 7.23 -11.88
C GLY A 174 7.08 7.80 -13.05
N GLU A 175 7.54 6.95 -13.96
CA GLU A 175 8.06 7.41 -15.26
C GLU A 175 6.93 7.42 -16.29
N PRO A 176 6.77 8.53 -17.06
CA PRO A 176 5.86 8.54 -18.20
C PRO A 176 6.29 7.45 -19.20
N ASP A 177 5.32 6.79 -19.83
CA ASP A 177 5.51 5.86 -20.97
C ASP A 177 6.24 4.53 -20.69
N LYS A 178 6.44 4.14 -19.42
CA LYS A 178 6.88 2.78 -19.07
C LYS A 178 5.80 2.04 -18.32
N GLU A 179 5.47 0.84 -18.77
CA GLU A 179 4.72 -0.11 -17.92
C GLU A 179 5.59 -0.47 -16.72
N LYS A 180 5.06 -0.19 -15.55
CA LYS A 180 5.66 -0.58 -14.27
C LYS A 180 4.84 -1.68 -13.62
#